data_ff426ea6c2e03029c0094640ecb1b127
#
_entry.id   ff426ea6c2e03029c0094640ecb1b127
#
_cell.length_a   1.000
_cell.length_b   1.000
_cell.length_c   1.000
_cell.angle_alpha   90.00
_cell.angle_beta   90.00
_cell.angle_gamma   90.00
#
_symmetry.space_group_name_H-M   'P 1'
#
loop_
_entity.id
_entity.type
_entity.pdbx_description
1 polymer ?
#
loop_
_entity_poly.entity_id
_entity_poly.type
_entity_poly.pdbx_seq_one_letter_code
_entity_poly.pdbx_strand_id
1 'polypeptide(L)'
;MKKNILRKITISFLVLLISLTAFACGNKKTSNETVVNPINVTMDIYYPQKAKMDNIKNISFAIEEDSSVLDIIQIYCNINNIPVSIETTSSYVQGINGVMEGDKYGDNHIWAFTINDKTVKNGAADQILKDGDHVTWKYIETTK
;
A
#
# COMPACT_ATOMS: atom_id res chain seq x y z
N MET A 1 36.59 35.74 -46.55
CA MET A 1 36.80 35.76 -45.07
C MET A 1 35.52 35.73 -44.26
N LYS A 2 34.39 36.33 -44.66
CA LYS A 2 33.13 36.33 -43.86
C LYS A 2 32.47 34.97 -43.63
N LYS A 3 32.56 34.03 -44.59
CA LYS A 3 31.92 32.69 -44.53
C LYS A 3 32.49 31.75 -43.42
N ASN A 4 33.77 31.90 -43.12
CA ASN A 4 34.44 31.06 -42.10
C ASN A 4 34.19 31.56 -40.68
N ILE A 5 33.88 32.84 -40.50
CA ILE A 5 33.57 33.40 -39.19
C ILE A 5 32.16 33.02 -38.75
N LEU A 6 31.17 33.05 -39.65
CA LEU A 6 29.81 32.59 -39.37
C LEU A 6 29.77 31.11 -39.00
N ARG A 7 30.53 30.28 -39.72
CA ARG A 7 30.60 28.81 -39.44
C ARG A 7 31.23 28.51 -38.08
N LYS A 8 32.21 29.29 -37.65
CA LYS A 8 32.83 29.15 -36.30
C LYS A 8 31.90 29.62 -35.19
N ILE A 9 31.10 30.66 -35.43
CA ILE A 9 30.11 31.18 -34.47
C ILE A 9 28.96 30.16 -34.31
N THR A 10 28.44 29.56 -35.39
CA THR A 10 27.38 28.56 -35.32
C THR A 10 27.82 27.28 -34.62
N ILE A 11 29.06 26.82 -34.82
CA ILE A 11 29.62 25.65 -34.15
C ILE A 11 29.81 25.93 -32.64
N SER A 12 30.30 27.13 -32.28
CA SER A 12 30.48 27.54 -30.89
C SER A 12 29.16 27.63 -30.13
N PHE A 13 28.10 28.14 -30.82
CA PHE A 13 26.77 28.24 -30.23
C PHE A 13 26.09 26.86 -30.06
N LEU A 14 26.33 25.94 -31.01
CA LEU A 14 25.82 24.57 -30.93
C LEU A 14 26.48 23.76 -29.78
N VAL A 15 27.77 23.92 -29.55
CA VAL A 15 28.49 23.31 -28.44
C VAL A 15 28.02 23.86 -27.08
N LEU A 16 27.69 25.13 -27.01
CA LEU A 16 27.16 25.74 -25.78
C LEU A 16 25.74 25.25 -25.42
N LEU A 17 24.90 24.95 -26.43
CA LEU A 17 23.55 24.40 -26.21
C LEU A 17 23.56 22.97 -25.71
N ILE A 18 24.57 22.17 -26.05
CA ILE A 18 24.70 20.77 -25.63
C ILE A 18 25.17 20.68 -24.16
N SER A 19 25.89 21.66 -23.66
CA SER A 19 26.38 21.67 -22.26
C SER A 19 25.34 22.07 -21.21
N LEU A 20 24.17 22.58 -21.61
CA LEU A 20 23.08 22.90 -20.66
C LEU A 20 22.10 21.77 -20.37
N THR A 21 22.21 20.61 -21.05
CA THR A 21 21.28 19.49 -20.83
C THR A 21 21.79 18.44 -19.85
N ALA A 22 23.00 18.60 -19.30
CA ALA A 22 23.62 17.60 -18.42
C ALA A 22 23.32 17.76 -16.91
N PHE A 23 22.48 18.73 -16.51
CA PHE A 23 22.15 18.95 -15.10
C PHE A 23 20.68 18.64 -14.71
N ALA A 24 20.00 17.81 -15.48
CA ALA A 24 18.69 17.31 -15.11
C ALA A 24 18.71 15.81 -14.75
N CYS A 25 19.79 15.33 -14.15
CA CYS A 25 19.73 14.11 -13.36
C CYS A 25 19.22 14.50 -11.98
N GLY A 26 17.90 14.64 -11.86
CA GLY A 26 17.25 14.69 -10.58
C GLY A 26 17.62 13.42 -9.83
N ASN A 27 18.47 13.54 -8.82
CA ASN A 27 18.55 12.54 -7.76
C ASN A 27 17.11 12.36 -7.29
N LYS A 28 16.46 11.25 -7.67
CA LYS A 28 15.42 10.66 -6.85
C LYS A 28 16.12 10.36 -5.52
N LYS A 29 16.05 11.29 -4.59
CA LYS A 29 16.15 10.95 -3.19
C LYS A 29 15.06 9.91 -2.97
N THR A 30 15.43 8.64 -2.96
CA THR A 30 14.71 7.64 -2.20
C THR A 30 14.78 8.20 -0.78
N SER A 31 13.74 8.89 -0.35
CA SER A 31 13.54 9.18 1.05
C SER A 31 13.38 7.82 1.70
N ASN A 32 14.44 7.31 2.29
CA ASN A 32 14.31 6.36 3.37
C ASN A 32 13.62 7.16 4.47
N GLU A 33 12.29 7.19 4.45
CA GLU A 33 11.52 7.63 5.60
C GLU A 33 11.85 6.63 6.70
N THR A 34 12.73 7.04 7.57
CA THR A 34 13.02 6.32 8.80
C THR A 34 11.76 6.45 9.63
N VAL A 35 11.06 5.34 9.84
CA VAL A 35 9.92 5.28 10.73
C VAL A 35 10.38 5.77 12.10
N VAL A 36 9.76 6.85 12.58
CA VAL A 36 10.08 7.45 13.89
C VAL A 36 9.21 6.72 14.92
N ASN A 37 9.85 6.10 15.92
CA ASN A 37 9.19 5.27 16.95
C ASN A 37 8.38 4.09 16.34
N PRO A 38 9.04 3.14 15.66
CA PRO A 38 8.33 2.03 15.06
C PRO A 38 7.71 1.12 16.11
N ILE A 39 6.47 0.72 15.88
CA ILE A 39 5.83 -0.41 16.55
C ILE A 39 5.87 -1.64 15.64
N ASN A 40 5.95 -2.82 16.25
CA ASN A 40 5.96 -4.10 15.52
C ASN A 40 4.60 -4.76 15.66
N VAL A 41 3.96 -5.07 14.54
CA VAL A 41 2.66 -5.73 14.50
C VAL A 41 2.69 -6.88 13.51
N THR A 42 1.75 -7.81 13.65
CA THR A 42 1.61 -8.95 12.74
C THR A 42 0.22 -9.02 12.16
N MET A 43 0.08 -9.65 10.99
CA MET A 43 -1.21 -9.80 10.31
C MET A 43 -1.35 -11.14 9.62
N ASP A 44 -2.56 -11.70 9.70
CA ASP A 44 -3.00 -12.86 8.92
C ASP A 44 -4.20 -12.48 8.04
N ILE A 45 -4.33 -13.14 6.88
CA ILE A 45 -5.50 -13.03 6.00
C ILE A 45 -6.01 -14.44 5.66
N TYR A 46 -7.24 -14.73 6.01
CA TYR A 46 -7.89 -16.01 5.75
C TYR A 46 -8.96 -15.87 4.68
N TYR A 47 -8.69 -16.48 3.54
CA TYR A 47 -9.62 -16.51 2.41
C TYR A 47 -10.69 -17.61 2.58
N PRO A 48 -11.88 -17.47 1.96
CA PRO A 48 -12.87 -18.51 1.94
C PRO A 48 -12.35 -19.75 1.20
N GLN A 49 -12.60 -20.94 1.72
CA GLN A 49 -12.14 -22.20 1.09
C GLN A 49 -12.56 -22.34 -0.37
N LYS A 50 -13.75 -21.83 -0.72
CA LYS A 50 -14.26 -21.84 -2.09
C LYS A 50 -13.39 -21.00 -3.07
N ALA A 51 -12.63 -20.04 -2.58
CA ALA A 51 -11.75 -19.23 -3.42
C ALA A 51 -10.52 -20.00 -3.89
N LYS A 52 -10.17 -21.12 -3.22
CA LYS A 52 -8.98 -21.94 -3.50
C LYS A 52 -7.69 -21.11 -3.49
N MET A 53 -7.63 -20.13 -2.62
CA MET A 53 -6.47 -19.27 -2.39
C MET A 53 -5.77 -19.71 -1.10
N ASP A 54 -4.45 -19.61 -1.10
CA ASP A 54 -3.66 -19.83 0.09
C ASP A 54 -3.86 -18.68 1.08
N ASN A 55 -4.04 -19.03 2.36
CA ASN A 55 -4.08 -18.03 3.42
C ASN A 55 -2.70 -17.38 3.57
N ILE A 56 -2.70 -16.12 3.85
CA ILE A 56 -1.50 -15.34 4.14
C ILE A 56 -1.34 -15.29 5.66
N LYS A 57 -0.15 -15.63 6.15
CA LYS A 57 0.07 -15.74 7.59
C LYS A 57 1.40 -15.16 8.01
N ASN A 58 1.46 -14.71 9.26
CA ASN A 58 2.67 -14.23 9.91
C ASN A 58 3.36 -13.08 9.16
N ILE A 59 2.57 -12.18 8.58
CA ILE A 59 3.12 -10.97 7.98
C ILE A 59 3.56 -10.05 9.12
N SER A 60 4.81 -9.63 9.11
CA SER A 60 5.35 -8.71 10.11
C SER A 60 5.58 -7.33 9.53
N PHE A 61 5.24 -6.31 10.30
CA PHE A 61 5.41 -4.90 9.95
C PHE A 61 6.18 -4.19 11.03
N ALA A 62 7.03 -3.25 10.62
CA ALA A 62 7.50 -2.15 11.44
C ALA A 62 6.83 -0.89 10.89
N ILE A 63 5.90 -0.34 11.64
CA ILE A 63 5.04 0.79 11.23
C ILE A 63 5.17 1.94 12.21
N GLU A 64 4.71 3.12 11.82
CA GLU A 64 4.67 4.26 12.71
C GLU A 64 3.65 4.05 13.84
N GLU A 65 3.96 4.59 15.00
CA GLU A 65 2.98 4.78 16.07
C GLU A 65 1.76 5.55 15.50
N ASP A 66 0.57 5.24 15.98
CA ASP A 66 -0.72 5.75 15.46
C ASP A 66 -1.20 5.19 14.12
N SER A 67 -0.50 4.22 13.51
CA SER A 67 -1.02 3.51 12.34
C SER A 67 -2.25 2.67 12.68
N SER A 68 -3.20 2.62 11.74
CA SER A 68 -4.46 1.87 11.89
C SER A 68 -4.40 0.46 11.27
N VAL A 69 -5.42 -0.34 11.56
CA VAL A 69 -5.64 -1.63 10.88
C VAL A 69 -5.80 -1.46 9.36
N LEU A 70 -6.41 -0.34 8.93
CA LEU A 70 -6.55 -0.04 7.50
C LEU A 70 -5.20 0.22 6.85
N ASP A 71 -4.29 0.93 7.53
CA ASP A 71 -2.98 1.27 6.98
C ASP A 71 -2.17 0.00 6.68
N ILE A 72 -2.12 -0.96 7.60
CA ILE A 72 -1.33 -2.18 7.39
C ILE A 72 -1.85 -3.06 6.25
N ILE A 73 -3.18 -3.19 6.09
CA ILE A 73 -3.74 -3.96 4.96
C ILE A 73 -3.46 -3.25 3.64
N GLN A 74 -3.56 -1.93 3.58
CA GLN A 74 -3.24 -1.14 2.39
C GLN A 74 -1.75 -1.24 2.03
N ILE A 75 -0.85 -1.06 3.01
CA ILE A 75 0.60 -1.20 2.82
C ILE A 75 0.94 -2.58 2.26
N TYR A 76 0.43 -3.64 2.90
CA TYR A 76 0.68 -5.00 2.45
C TYR A 76 0.20 -5.25 1.02
N CYS A 77 -1.05 -4.90 0.75
CA CYS A 77 -1.66 -5.11 -0.55
C CYS A 77 -0.94 -4.31 -1.65
N ASN A 78 -0.54 -3.07 -1.37
CA ASN A 78 0.19 -2.24 -2.31
C ASN A 78 1.57 -2.81 -2.64
N ILE A 79 2.36 -3.21 -1.64
CA ILE A 79 3.70 -3.77 -1.83
C ILE A 79 3.66 -5.08 -2.62
N ASN A 80 2.64 -5.91 -2.40
CA ASN A 80 2.52 -7.22 -3.04
C ASN A 80 1.64 -7.22 -4.31
N ASN A 81 1.20 -6.05 -4.78
CA ASN A 81 0.30 -5.90 -5.93
C ASN A 81 -1.00 -6.71 -5.78
N ILE A 82 -1.52 -6.81 -4.57
CA ILE A 82 -2.79 -7.45 -4.24
C ILE A 82 -3.90 -6.38 -4.34
N PRO A 83 -4.94 -6.57 -5.15
CA PRO A 83 -6.03 -5.61 -5.21
C PRO A 83 -6.81 -5.60 -3.88
N VAL A 84 -6.97 -4.42 -3.30
CA VAL A 84 -7.83 -4.17 -2.15
C VAL A 84 -8.92 -3.17 -2.55
N SER A 85 -10.16 -3.46 -2.21
CA SER A 85 -11.31 -2.60 -2.47
C SER A 85 -11.80 -1.98 -1.17
N ILE A 86 -11.79 -0.66 -1.09
CA ILE A 86 -12.16 0.10 0.10
C ILE A 86 -13.26 1.08 -0.28
N GLU A 87 -14.32 1.12 0.50
CA GLU A 87 -15.35 2.12 0.34
C GLU A 87 -14.86 3.49 0.78
N THR A 88 -14.99 4.47 -0.09
CA THR A 88 -14.39 5.81 0.10
C THR A 88 -15.02 6.58 1.26
N THR A 89 -16.30 6.35 1.55
CA THR A 89 -17.07 7.12 2.52
C THR A 89 -16.85 6.64 3.95
N SER A 90 -16.72 5.33 4.14
CA SER A 90 -16.64 4.69 5.46
C SER A 90 -15.28 4.06 5.76
N SER A 91 -14.37 4.07 4.78
CA SER A 91 -13.07 3.37 4.87
C SER A 91 -13.22 1.87 5.16
N TYR A 92 -14.35 1.30 4.76
CA TYR A 92 -14.68 -0.11 4.94
C TYR A 92 -14.01 -0.96 3.86
N VAL A 93 -13.38 -2.08 4.26
CA VAL A 93 -12.74 -3.01 3.33
C VAL A 93 -13.78 -3.94 2.74
N GLN A 94 -14.18 -3.69 1.49
CA GLN A 94 -15.16 -4.47 0.75
C GLN A 94 -14.57 -5.71 0.08
N GLY A 95 -13.28 -5.69 -0.21
CA GLY A 95 -12.65 -6.80 -0.94
C GLY A 95 -11.15 -6.88 -0.76
N ILE A 96 -10.62 -8.10 -0.70
CA ILE A 96 -9.19 -8.40 -0.67
C ILE A 96 -8.90 -9.47 -1.73
N ASN A 97 -7.93 -9.21 -2.60
CA ASN A 97 -7.47 -10.13 -3.65
C ASN A 97 -8.60 -10.64 -4.58
N GLY A 98 -9.56 -9.76 -4.91
CA GLY A 98 -10.68 -10.09 -5.77
C GLY A 98 -11.80 -10.91 -5.10
N VAL A 99 -11.71 -11.20 -3.80
CA VAL A 99 -12.81 -11.73 -2.99
C VAL A 99 -13.59 -10.54 -2.44
N MET A 100 -14.75 -10.29 -3.01
CA MET A 100 -15.62 -9.16 -2.63
C MET A 100 -16.68 -9.62 -1.64
N GLU A 101 -17.17 -8.69 -0.79
CA GLU A 101 -18.33 -8.94 0.04
C GLU A 101 -19.55 -9.29 -0.82
N GLY A 102 -20.41 -10.18 -0.33
CA GLY A 102 -21.62 -10.60 -1.07
C GLY A 102 -21.37 -11.26 -2.42
N ASP A 103 -20.14 -11.71 -2.70
CA ASP A 103 -19.74 -12.36 -3.95
C ASP A 103 -20.12 -13.86 -3.97
N LYS A 104 -19.85 -14.52 -5.10
CA LYS A 104 -20.00 -15.98 -5.34
C LYS A 104 -19.45 -16.89 -4.24
N TYR A 105 -18.67 -16.36 -3.34
CA TYR A 105 -18.13 -17.09 -2.18
C TYR A 105 -19.06 -17.11 -0.97
N GLY A 106 -20.09 -16.23 -0.95
CA GLY A 106 -21.11 -16.17 0.09
C GLY A 106 -21.90 -14.86 0.06
N ASP A 107 -23.21 -14.93 -0.26
CA ASP A 107 -24.10 -13.77 -0.45
C ASP A 107 -24.20 -12.84 0.78
N ASN A 108 -24.02 -13.40 1.98
CA ASN A 108 -24.07 -12.66 3.25
C ASN A 108 -22.68 -12.61 3.93
N HIS A 109 -21.61 -12.70 3.18
CA HIS A 109 -20.26 -12.68 3.75
C HIS A 109 -19.60 -11.32 3.56
N ILE A 110 -18.83 -10.95 4.56
CA ILE A 110 -18.05 -9.71 4.61
C ILE A 110 -16.61 -9.99 5.04
N TRP A 111 -15.73 -9.03 4.77
CA TRP A 111 -14.43 -8.99 5.38
C TRP A 111 -14.51 -8.37 6.77
N ALA A 112 -14.13 -9.14 7.77
CA ALA A 112 -14.06 -8.69 9.16
C ALA A 112 -12.66 -8.93 9.72
N PHE A 113 -12.29 -8.19 10.76
CA PHE A 113 -11.01 -8.36 11.43
C PHE A 113 -11.16 -8.48 12.94
N THR A 114 -10.14 -9.07 13.56
CA THR A 114 -9.95 -9.10 15.00
C THR A 114 -8.56 -8.58 15.33
N ILE A 115 -8.37 -8.08 16.55
CA ILE A 115 -7.06 -7.75 17.11
C ILE A 115 -6.85 -8.61 18.35
N ASN A 116 -5.74 -9.37 18.37
CA ASN A 116 -5.42 -10.30 19.45
C ASN A 116 -6.59 -11.26 19.75
N ASP A 117 -7.21 -11.79 18.67
CA ASP A 117 -8.39 -12.68 18.67
C ASP A 117 -9.68 -12.05 19.28
N LYS A 118 -9.69 -10.75 19.49
CA LYS A 118 -10.86 -10.03 20.00
C LYS A 118 -11.57 -9.25 18.90
N THR A 119 -12.88 -9.40 18.82
CA THR A 119 -13.72 -8.59 17.94
C THR A 119 -13.70 -7.13 18.42
N VAL A 120 -13.52 -6.21 17.48
CA VAL A 120 -13.55 -4.77 17.71
C VAL A 120 -14.83 -4.18 17.12
N LYS A 121 -15.28 -3.05 17.68
CA LYS A 121 -16.54 -2.39 17.26
C LYS A 121 -16.31 -1.29 16.20
N ASN A 122 -15.11 -0.75 16.17
CA ASN A 122 -14.76 0.36 15.27
C ASN A 122 -14.30 -0.18 13.91
N GLY A 123 -14.41 0.65 12.88
CA GLY A 123 -13.88 0.36 11.56
C GLY A 123 -12.35 0.27 11.54
N ALA A 124 -11.81 -0.30 10.47
CA ALA A 124 -10.38 -0.53 10.35
C ALA A 124 -9.55 0.77 10.37
N ALA A 125 -10.10 1.88 9.89
CA ALA A 125 -9.44 3.20 9.93
C ALA A 125 -9.38 3.80 11.33
N ASP A 126 -10.37 3.52 12.17
CA ASP A 126 -10.46 4.08 13.51
C ASP A 126 -9.76 3.21 14.58
N GLN A 127 -9.28 2.05 14.17
CA GLN A 127 -8.66 1.09 15.08
C GLN A 127 -7.14 1.24 15.01
N ILE A 128 -6.61 2.05 15.93
CA ILE A 128 -5.17 2.31 16.07
C ILE A 128 -4.48 1.10 16.70
N LEU A 129 -3.35 0.71 16.11
CA LEU A 129 -2.54 -0.43 16.53
C LEU A 129 -1.52 -0.05 17.61
N LYS A 130 -1.15 -1.05 18.40
CA LYS A 130 -0.11 -0.96 19.44
C LYS A 130 1.00 -1.96 19.16
N ASP A 131 2.15 -1.72 19.74
CA ASP A 131 3.27 -2.64 19.65
C ASP A 131 2.88 -4.06 20.14
N GLY A 132 3.19 -5.07 19.32
CA GLY A 132 2.83 -6.47 19.57
C GLY A 132 1.43 -6.89 19.15
N ASP A 133 0.61 -6.00 18.58
CA ASP A 133 -0.73 -6.38 18.11
C ASP A 133 -0.67 -7.38 16.95
N HIS A 134 -1.63 -8.31 16.97
CA HIS A 134 -1.88 -9.28 15.91
C HIS A 134 -3.26 -9.06 15.29
N VAL A 135 -3.30 -8.71 14.01
CA VAL A 135 -4.53 -8.48 13.25
C VAL A 135 -4.87 -9.72 12.43
N THR A 136 -6.10 -10.19 12.49
CA THR A 136 -6.58 -11.29 11.67
C THR A 136 -7.77 -10.86 10.83
N TRP A 137 -7.60 -10.84 9.50
CA TRP A 137 -8.68 -10.65 8.54
C TRP A 137 -9.29 -11.98 8.15
N LYS A 138 -10.64 -12.05 8.15
CA LYS A 138 -11.40 -13.25 7.75
C LYS A 138 -12.62 -12.87 6.93
N TYR A 139 -12.91 -13.68 5.92
CA TYR A 139 -14.17 -13.60 5.18
C TYR A 139 -15.23 -14.44 5.93
N ILE A 140 -16.17 -13.78 6.57
CA ILE A 140 -17.13 -14.41 7.50
C ILE A 140 -18.58 -14.13 7.08
N GLU A 141 -19.48 -15.04 7.43
CA GLU A 141 -20.92 -14.85 7.28
C GLU A 141 -21.45 -13.88 8.32
N THR A 142 -22.24 -12.90 7.87
CA THR A 142 -22.95 -11.99 8.77
C THR A 142 -24.20 -12.68 9.34
N THR A 143 -24.30 -12.80 10.62
CA THR A 143 -25.56 -13.16 11.28
C THR A 143 -26.52 -11.99 11.21
N LYS A 144 -27.70 -12.22 10.64
CA LYS A 144 -28.81 -11.24 10.65
C LYS A 144 -29.35 -11.07 12.06
#